data_0fd133f86556ee56391a4260206b35f6
#
_entry.id   0fd133f86556ee56391a4260206b35f6
#
_cell.length_a   1.000
_cell.length_b   1.000
_cell.length_c   1.000
_cell.angle_alpha   90.00
_cell.angle_beta   90.00
_cell.angle_gamma   90.00
#
_symmetry.space_group_name_H-M   'P 1'
#
loop_
_entity.id
_entity.type
_entity.pdbx_description
1 polymer ?
#
loop_
_entity_poly.entity_id
_entity_poly.type
_entity_poly.pdbx_seq_one_letter_code
_entity_poly.pdbx_strand_id
1 'polypeptide(L)'
;MTLQPAATKIDADAIRAEFEILTSETVQTGESTDAAPTASNKLPFPVLSDKALFGLAGYVVRKIEPHTEADNAALLIQFLAGFGSLIGKTAYFEVGADKHFTKLNAVIVGASSRARKGTSWSEIERLLIRVDETFRECIQNGLSSGEGLIYHVRDEQTAKKPIKTKGIITEYQDEIVDAGAAEKRAFVIEPEFARVLQSMKREGNTLSSVIRQAWDTDRLRVMTKNPVKATEAHVSIVGHITEIELIRNLDETESANGFANRFNWICARRSKYLPDGGNLAESDLNEAVRCLNEAVQFARNTERIKRDDEANQLWHQVYKRLSDGYGGLLGSVTSRATAQVIRLACLYALLDCSDIIRLEHLEAALAVWQYCEDSAKYIFGVSSGDKVADEIFTALQSSEAGLSKTEISNHFNRNRTAKEIEAALQTLLELNRIEKVEEKTQGRPREVFKVSANEKDEINEISISESQNTGLNSLNSSNSSSNKGN
;
A
#
# COMPACT_ATOMS: atom_id res chain seq x y z
N MET A 1 6.49 49.77 -8.36
CA MET A 1 6.86 48.90 -9.50
C MET A 1 7.15 47.53 -8.92
N THR A 2 6.13 46.72 -8.81
CA THR A 2 6.15 45.35 -8.26
C THR A 2 6.37 44.39 -9.43
N LEU A 3 7.55 43.82 -9.49
CA LEU A 3 7.86 42.73 -10.43
C LEU A 3 7.18 41.44 -9.92
N GLN A 4 6.16 40.97 -10.63
CA GLN A 4 5.69 39.58 -10.50
C GLN A 4 6.76 38.67 -11.09
N PRO A 5 7.16 37.60 -10.41
CA PRO A 5 7.97 36.55 -11.02
C PRO A 5 7.12 35.81 -12.06
N ALA A 6 7.60 35.78 -13.29
CA ALA A 6 7.04 34.96 -14.35
C ALA A 6 7.15 33.47 -13.93
N ALA A 7 6.02 32.83 -13.73
CA ALA A 7 5.97 31.37 -13.57
C ALA A 7 6.51 30.74 -14.86
N THR A 8 7.71 30.22 -14.79
CA THR A 8 8.29 29.39 -15.86
C THR A 8 7.43 28.13 -15.92
N LYS A 9 6.58 28.02 -16.93
CA LYS A 9 5.87 26.75 -17.21
C LYS A 9 6.93 25.67 -17.30
N ILE A 10 6.76 24.62 -16.51
CA ILE A 10 7.50 23.36 -16.69
C ILE A 10 7.30 23.01 -18.15
N ASP A 11 8.41 22.83 -18.87
CA ASP A 11 8.34 22.44 -20.27
C ASP A 11 7.94 20.95 -20.34
N ALA A 12 6.62 20.74 -20.22
CA ALA A 12 6.01 19.42 -20.31
C ALA A 12 6.34 18.75 -21.66
N ASP A 13 6.63 19.55 -22.67
CA ASP A 13 6.99 19.02 -23.99
C ASP A 13 8.45 18.55 -24.05
N ALA A 14 9.35 19.17 -23.29
CA ALA A 14 10.73 18.68 -23.14
C ALA A 14 10.78 17.36 -22.35
N ILE A 15 9.98 17.23 -21.30
CA ILE A 15 9.83 15.98 -20.54
C ILE A 15 9.14 14.91 -21.42
N ARG A 16 8.16 15.25 -22.24
CA ARG A 16 7.53 14.33 -23.19
C ARG A 16 8.50 13.85 -24.27
N ALA A 17 9.32 14.72 -24.82
CA ALA A 17 10.29 14.36 -25.85
C ALA A 17 11.38 13.40 -25.31
N GLU A 18 11.88 13.64 -24.09
CA GLU A 18 12.78 12.72 -23.40
C GLU A 18 12.09 11.39 -23.02
N PHE A 19 10.79 11.44 -22.72
CA PHE A 19 9.93 10.30 -22.45
C PHE A 19 9.77 9.36 -23.67
N GLU A 20 9.59 9.91 -24.87
CA GLU A 20 9.49 9.13 -26.12
C GLU A 20 10.82 8.46 -26.49
N ILE A 21 11.96 9.09 -26.19
CA ILE A 21 13.30 8.52 -26.44
C ILE A 21 13.56 7.33 -25.50
N LEU A 22 13.19 7.44 -24.22
CA LEU A 22 13.39 6.35 -23.24
C LEU A 22 12.47 5.13 -23.47
N THR A 23 11.31 5.32 -24.09
CA THR A 23 10.38 4.21 -24.40
C THR A 23 10.79 3.44 -25.65
N SER A 24 11.63 4.00 -26.53
CA SER A 24 12.05 3.36 -27.79
C SER A 24 13.28 2.43 -27.62
N GLU A 25 14.01 2.50 -26.53
CA GLU A 25 15.26 1.73 -26.32
C GLU A 25 15.11 0.46 -25.44
N THR A 26 13.94 0.16 -24.88
CA THR A 26 13.82 -0.94 -23.91
C THR A 26 13.08 -2.16 -24.50
N VAL A 27 13.74 -2.93 -25.37
CA VAL A 27 13.34 -4.32 -25.64
C VAL A 27 14.57 -5.22 -25.69
N GLN A 28 15.00 -5.75 -24.54
CA GLN A 28 15.64 -7.07 -24.46
C GLN A 28 15.55 -7.58 -23.01
N THR A 29 14.58 -8.45 -22.75
CA THR A 29 14.48 -9.20 -21.51
C THR A 29 15.14 -10.56 -21.67
N GLY A 30 16.19 -10.81 -20.88
CA GLY A 30 16.79 -12.13 -20.73
C GLY A 30 15.96 -13.00 -19.79
N GLU A 31 15.54 -14.16 -20.26
CA GLU A 31 14.87 -15.19 -19.46
C GLU A 31 15.83 -15.83 -18.47
N SER A 32 15.47 -15.90 -17.20
CA SER A 32 16.08 -16.78 -16.22
C SER A 32 15.13 -17.94 -15.91
N THR A 33 15.51 -19.14 -16.36
CA THR A 33 14.88 -20.41 -15.99
C THR A 33 15.36 -20.84 -14.61
N ASP A 34 14.51 -20.69 -13.60
CA ASP A 34 14.68 -21.38 -12.32
C ASP A 34 13.66 -22.52 -12.23
N ALA A 35 14.17 -23.69 -11.85
CA ALA A 35 13.44 -24.95 -11.76
C ALA A 35 12.27 -24.85 -10.77
N ALA A 36 11.11 -25.33 -11.20
CA ALA A 36 9.84 -25.33 -10.49
C ALA A 36 9.88 -26.18 -9.21
N PRO A 37 9.40 -25.63 -8.08
CA PRO A 37 8.80 -26.46 -7.05
C PRO A 37 7.33 -26.69 -7.39
N THR A 38 6.84 -27.90 -7.12
CA THR A 38 5.47 -28.40 -7.19
C THR A 38 4.38 -27.34 -7.25
N ALA A 39 3.49 -27.45 -8.25
CA ALA A 39 2.38 -26.57 -8.54
C ALA A 39 1.57 -26.22 -7.27
N SER A 40 1.84 -25.06 -6.69
CA SER A 40 0.94 -24.39 -5.77
C SER A 40 -0.01 -23.54 -6.60
N ASN A 41 -1.31 -23.61 -6.36
CA ASN A 41 -2.37 -22.76 -6.92
C ASN A 41 -2.19 -21.28 -6.46
N LYS A 42 -1.03 -20.68 -6.68
CA LYS A 42 -0.80 -19.26 -6.38
C LYS A 42 -1.22 -18.43 -7.58
N LEU A 43 -1.95 -17.34 -7.29
CA LEU A 43 -2.26 -16.31 -8.27
C LEU A 43 -0.98 -15.77 -8.93
N PRO A 44 -1.04 -15.28 -10.19
CA PRO A 44 0.10 -14.68 -10.85
C PRO A 44 0.63 -13.48 -10.07
N PHE A 45 1.95 -13.28 -10.13
CA PHE A 45 2.58 -12.13 -9.46
C PHE A 45 2.08 -10.83 -10.11
N PRO A 46 1.67 -9.81 -9.33
CA PRO A 46 1.10 -8.58 -9.87
C PRO A 46 2.06 -7.85 -10.81
N VAL A 47 1.51 -7.21 -11.83
CA VAL A 47 2.25 -6.47 -12.85
C VAL A 47 1.89 -4.98 -12.76
N LEU A 48 2.90 -4.14 -12.57
CA LEU A 48 2.69 -2.69 -12.54
C LEU A 48 2.42 -2.17 -13.96
N SER A 49 1.27 -1.52 -14.15
CA SER A 49 0.94 -0.90 -15.43
C SER A 49 1.82 0.34 -15.69
N ASP A 50 2.21 0.55 -16.95
CA ASP A 50 2.96 1.74 -17.38
C ASP A 50 2.21 3.05 -17.08
N LYS A 51 0.88 3.03 -17.04
CA LYS A 51 0.07 4.19 -16.62
C LYS A 51 0.40 4.68 -15.21
N ALA A 52 0.86 3.79 -14.32
CA ALA A 52 1.32 4.17 -12.98
C ALA A 52 2.61 4.99 -13.01
N LEU A 53 3.42 4.83 -14.05
CA LEU A 53 4.67 5.56 -14.23
C LEU A 53 4.46 6.88 -15.00
N PHE A 54 3.46 7.66 -14.59
CA PHE A 54 3.11 8.94 -15.18
C PHE A 54 3.97 10.10 -14.64
N GLY A 55 4.23 11.08 -15.49
CA GLY A 55 4.85 12.36 -15.13
C GLY A 55 6.18 12.24 -14.39
N LEU A 56 6.41 13.13 -13.42
CA LEU A 56 7.65 13.15 -12.63
C LEU A 56 7.87 11.86 -11.82
N ALA A 57 6.80 11.21 -11.34
CA ALA A 57 6.93 9.95 -10.62
C ALA A 57 7.52 8.84 -11.51
N GLY A 58 7.01 8.71 -12.73
CA GLY A 58 7.53 7.77 -13.71
C GLY A 58 8.96 8.12 -14.15
N TYR A 59 9.24 9.40 -14.35
CA TYR A 59 10.59 9.86 -14.69
C TYR A 59 11.62 9.45 -13.62
N VAL A 60 11.33 9.69 -12.33
CA VAL A 60 12.20 9.30 -11.22
C VAL A 60 12.44 7.80 -11.20
N VAL A 61 11.38 6.98 -11.31
CA VAL A 61 11.52 5.52 -11.30
C VAL A 61 12.38 5.05 -12.48
N ARG A 62 12.13 5.53 -13.70
CA ARG A 62 12.92 5.16 -14.89
C ARG A 62 14.38 5.60 -14.83
N LYS A 63 14.70 6.70 -14.14
CA LYS A 63 16.10 7.13 -13.94
C LYS A 63 16.82 6.23 -12.94
N ILE A 64 16.15 5.72 -11.91
CA ILE A 64 16.74 4.89 -10.87
C ILE A 64 16.80 3.41 -11.31
N GLU A 65 15.75 2.92 -11.99
CA GLU A 65 15.55 1.51 -12.33
C GLU A 65 16.76 0.85 -13.02
N PRO A 66 17.46 1.44 -14.00
CA PRO A 66 18.61 0.81 -14.65
C PRO A 66 19.77 0.53 -13.68
N HIS A 67 19.83 1.25 -12.58
CA HIS A 67 20.92 1.25 -11.61
C HIS A 67 20.60 0.53 -10.29
N THR A 68 19.48 -0.17 -10.22
CA THR A 68 19.07 -0.88 -9.00
C THR A 68 18.47 -2.24 -9.32
N GLU A 69 18.56 -3.17 -8.38
CA GLU A 69 17.88 -4.46 -8.43
C GLU A 69 16.47 -4.39 -7.80
N ALA A 70 16.04 -3.20 -7.37
CA ALA A 70 14.77 -3.00 -6.70
C ALA A 70 13.58 -3.12 -7.67
N ASP A 71 12.42 -3.44 -7.13
CA ASP A 71 11.15 -3.49 -7.86
C ASP A 71 10.64 -2.09 -8.15
N ASN A 72 10.15 -1.84 -9.38
CA ASN A 72 9.61 -0.55 -9.78
C ASN A 72 8.39 -0.12 -8.95
N ALA A 73 7.54 -1.06 -8.56
CA ALA A 73 6.40 -0.76 -7.70
C ALA A 73 6.86 -0.33 -6.30
N ALA A 74 7.92 -0.94 -5.77
CA ALA A 74 8.50 -0.53 -4.49
C ALA A 74 9.14 0.85 -4.57
N LEU A 75 9.86 1.17 -5.65
CA LEU A 75 10.42 2.50 -5.88
C LEU A 75 9.29 3.55 -5.95
N LEU A 76 8.27 3.29 -6.78
CA LEU A 76 7.17 4.22 -7.02
C LEU A 76 6.40 4.54 -5.75
N ILE A 77 5.96 3.53 -5.00
CA ILE A 77 5.12 3.79 -3.80
C ILE A 77 5.91 4.50 -2.70
N GLN A 78 7.19 4.17 -2.52
CA GLN A 78 8.05 4.85 -1.55
C GLN A 78 8.32 6.30 -1.97
N PHE A 79 8.50 6.56 -3.27
CA PHE A 79 8.62 7.91 -3.79
C PHE A 79 7.35 8.73 -3.55
N LEU A 80 6.17 8.19 -3.87
CA LEU A 80 4.89 8.86 -3.66
C LEU A 80 4.63 9.14 -2.17
N ALA A 81 4.89 8.16 -1.30
CA ALA A 81 4.73 8.31 0.14
C ALA A 81 5.73 9.35 0.72
N GLY A 82 6.98 9.28 0.26
CA GLY A 82 8.04 10.23 0.65
C GLY A 82 7.74 11.65 0.19
N PHE A 83 7.30 11.84 -1.06
CA PHE A 83 6.86 13.14 -1.56
C PHE A 83 5.68 13.70 -0.76
N GLY A 84 4.66 12.90 -0.49
CA GLY A 84 3.52 13.29 0.35
C GLY A 84 3.94 13.73 1.74
N SER A 85 4.92 13.06 2.35
CA SER A 85 5.47 13.46 3.64
C SER A 85 6.35 14.70 3.55
N LEU A 86 7.14 14.84 2.46
CA LEU A 86 8.02 15.98 2.23
C LEU A 86 7.24 17.29 2.14
N ILE A 87 6.10 17.31 1.47
CA ILE A 87 5.23 18.48 1.36
C ILE A 87 4.45 18.77 2.65
N GLY A 88 4.15 17.76 3.46
CA GLY A 88 3.44 17.92 4.72
C GLY A 88 1.92 18.10 4.56
N LYS A 89 1.31 18.82 5.51
CA LYS A 89 -0.15 18.95 5.69
C LYS A 89 -0.74 20.20 4.99
N THR A 90 -0.29 20.58 3.84
CA THR A 90 -0.85 21.77 3.17
C THR A 90 -1.97 21.40 2.21
N ALA A 91 -1.68 20.53 1.27
CA ALA A 91 -2.61 20.14 0.21
C ALA A 91 -3.58 19.03 0.65
N TYR A 92 -4.86 19.20 0.29
CA TYR A 92 -5.91 18.21 0.59
C TYR A 92 -7.00 18.19 -0.48
N PHE A 93 -7.67 17.03 -0.58
CA PHE A 93 -8.93 16.88 -1.30
C PHE A 93 -10.07 16.74 -0.29
N GLU A 94 -11.21 17.40 -0.56
CA GLU A 94 -12.35 17.41 0.36
C GLU A 94 -13.48 16.52 -0.15
N VAL A 95 -13.93 15.59 0.71
CA VAL A 95 -15.10 14.73 0.45
C VAL A 95 -16.08 14.92 1.60
N GLY A 96 -17.19 15.58 1.33
CA GLY A 96 -18.13 15.97 2.39
C GLY A 96 -17.45 16.90 3.40
N ALA A 97 -17.37 16.48 4.66
CA ALA A 97 -16.69 17.20 5.73
C ALA A 97 -15.24 16.73 5.99
N ASP A 98 -14.82 15.68 5.28
CA ASP A 98 -13.52 15.06 5.52
C ASP A 98 -12.44 15.59 4.56
N LYS A 99 -11.24 15.85 5.09
CA LYS A 99 -10.07 16.26 4.34
C LYS A 99 -9.12 15.09 4.13
N HIS A 100 -8.88 14.74 2.88
CA HIS A 100 -7.91 13.73 2.47
C HIS A 100 -6.56 14.42 2.20
N PHE A 101 -5.68 14.41 3.19
CA PHE A 101 -4.29 14.87 3.02
C PHE A 101 -3.45 13.86 2.25
N THR A 102 -2.30 14.30 1.74
CA THR A 102 -1.40 13.52 0.86
C THR A 102 -0.55 12.46 1.55
N LYS A 103 -0.83 12.14 2.82
CA LYS A 103 -0.13 11.08 3.57
C LYS A 103 -0.55 9.70 3.08
N LEU A 104 0.44 8.85 2.80
CA LEU A 104 0.27 7.45 2.41
C LEU A 104 0.97 6.52 3.41
N ASN A 105 0.31 5.40 3.70
CA ASN A 105 0.98 4.26 4.31
C ASN A 105 1.11 3.14 3.28
N ALA A 106 2.23 2.42 3.30
CA ALA A 106 2.47 1.27 2.44
C ALA A 106 3.19 0.14 3.19
N VAL A 107 2.94 -1.09 2.78
CA VAL A 107 3.71 -2.25 3.22
C VAL A 107 4.25 -2.97 2.01
N ILE A 108 5.57 -3.06 1.90
CA ILE A 108 6.26 -3.75 0.83
C ILE A 108 6.51 -5.18 1.26
N VAL A 109 5.84 -6.10 0.57
CA VAL A 109 5.83 -7.53 0.86
C VAL A 109 6.69 -8.25 -0.17
N GLY A 110 7.69 -8.98 0.27
CA GLY A 110 8.56 -9.72 -0.64
C GLY A 110 9.47 -10.67 0.11
N ALA A 111 10.08 -11.62 -0.62
CA ALA A 111 11.03 -12.56 -0.03
C ALA A 111 12.10 -11.81 0.77
N SER A 112 12.72 -12.46 1.76
CA SER A 112 13.74 -11.87 2.63
C SER A 112 14.80 -11.10 1.77
N SER A 113 15.99 -10.92 2.11
CA SER A 113 17.03 -10.12 1.42
C SER A 113 16.96 -10.12 -0.14
N ARG A 114 16.36 -11.16 -0.73
CA ARG A 114 16.24 -11.33 -2.19
C ARG A 114 15.36 -10.27 -2.88
N ALA A 115 14.36 -9.71 -2.21
CA ALA A 115 13.43 -8.72 -2.81
C ALA A 115 13.97 -7.29 -2.79
N ARG A 116 15.18 -7.04 -2.29
CA ARG A 116 15.87 -5.73 -2.30
C ARG A 116 15.03 -4.55 -1.74
N LYS A 117 14.12 -4.83 -0.80
CA LYS A 117 13.20 -3.82 -0.21
C LYS A 117 13.96 -2.64 0.42
N GLY A 118 15.05 -2.90 1.16
CA GLY A 118 15.87 -1.84 1.74
C GLY A 118 16.59 -1.00 0.68
N THR A 119 17.09 -1.62 -0.38
CA THR A 119 17.75 -0.92 -1.50
C THR A 119 16.81 0.06 -2.18
N SER A 120 15.53 -0.31 -2.39
CA SER A 120 14.55 0.60 -2.99
C SER A 120 14.34 1.87 -2.17
N TRP A 121 14.35 1.77 -0.84
CA TRP A 121 14.24 2.95 0.02
C TRP A 121 15.52 3.83 -0.06
N SER A 122 16.70 3.24 0.01
CA SER A 122 17.94 4.01 0.00
C SER A 122 18.08 4.91 -1.24
N GLU A 123 17.61 4.46 -2.41
CA GLU A 123 17.63 5.28 -3.62
C GLU A 123 16.64 6.45 -3.53
N ILE A 124 15.47 6.23 -3.00
CA ILE A 124 14.44 7.27 -2.82
C ILE A 124 14.85 8.26 -1.72
N GLU A 125 15.36 7.78 -0.59
CA GLU A 125 15.85 8.62 0.50
C GLU A 125 16.93 9.59 0.01
N ARG A 126 17.91 9.08 -0.76
CA ARG A 126 18.97 9.89 -1.35
C ARG A 126 18.42 11.05 -2.18
N LEU A 127 17.38 10.81 -3.01
CA LEU A 127 16.72 11.84 -3.80
C LEU A 127 16.00 12.86 -2.93
N LEU A 128 15.17 12.41 -1.98
CA LEU A 128 14.36 13.29 -1.14
C LEU A 128 15.20 14.20 -0.24
N ILE A 129 16.30 13.70 0.32
CA ILE A 129 17.23 14.48 1.14
C ILE A 129 17.95 15.57 0.31
N ARG A 130 18.21 15.33 -0.98
CA ARG A 130 18.79 16.35 -1.87
C ARG A 130 17.81 17.50 -2.15
N VAL A 131 16.50 17.25 -2.07
CA VAL A 131 15.45 18.26 -2.23
C VAL A 131 15.28 19.07 -0.95
N ASP A 132 15.27 18.43 0.19
CA ASP A 132 15.13 19.05 1.51
C ASP A 132 15.94 18.29 2.55
N GLU A 133 17.11 18.82 2.90
CA GLU A 133 18.04 18.17 3.86
C GLU A 133 17.38 17.99 5.23
N THR A 134 16.46 18.89 5.62
CA THR A 134 15.74 18.79 6.89
C THR A 134 14.78 17.61 6.96
N PHE A 135 14.41 17.04 5.80
CA PHE A 135 13.58 15.84 5.75
C PHE A 135 14.22 14.63 6.45
N ARG A 136 15.55 14.63 6.58
CA ARG A 136 16.27 13.61 7.37
C ARG A 136 15.76 13.50 8.81
N GLU A 137 15.37 14.61 9.41
CA GLU A 137 14.84 14.67 10.78
C GLU A 137 13.41 14.10 10.86
N CYS A 138 12.68 14.10 9.75
CA CYS A 138 11.34 13.52 9.66
C CYS A 138 11.37 11.99 9.57
N ILE A 139 12.50 11.39 9.12
CA ILE A 139 12.63 9.95 8.91
C ILE A 139 12.85 9.27 10.25
N GLN A 140 11.95 8.37 10.61
CA GLN A 140 11.92 7.67 11.89
C GLN A 140 11.79 6.17 11.71
N ASN A 141 12.08 5.41 12.76
CA ASN A 141 11.87 3.97 12.84
C ASN A 141 11.61 3.53 14.30
N GLY A 142 11.28 2.26 14.50
CA GLY A 142 11.14 1.68 15.83
C GLY A 142 9.78 1.92 16.47
N LEU A 143 8.69 1.86 15.68
CA LEU A 143 7.32 1.95 16.20
C LEU A 143 7.05 0.84 17.24
N SER A 144 6.77 1.25 18.48
CA SER A 144 6.54 0.33 19.60
C SER A 144 5.25 0.62 20.39
N SER A 145 4.81 1.89 20.43
CA SER A 145 3.58 2.31 21.12
C SER A 145 2.94 3.52 20.45
N GLY A 146 1.63 3.68 20.64
CA GLY A 146 0.89 4.83 20.13
C GLY A 146 1.30 6.13 20.79
N GLU A 147 1.57 6.08 22.11
CA GLU A 147 2.05 7.23 22.87
C GLU A 147 3.42 7.71 22.37
N GLY A 148 4.32 6.77 22.02
CA GLY A 148 5.62 7.10 21.42
C GLY A 148 5.48 7.82 20.09
N LEU A 149 4.55 7.37 19.23
CA LEU A 149 4.26 8.05 17.96
C LEU A 149 3.71 9.46 18.17
N ILE A 150 2.75 9.64 19.12
CA ILE A 150 2.22 10.98 19.45
C ILE A 150 3.31 11.87 20.04
N TYR A 151 4.15 11.31 20.93
CA TYR A 151 5.24 12.05 21.57
C TYR A 151 6.23 12.63 20.55
N HIS A 152 6.47 11.89 19.46
CA HIS A 152 7.39 12.33 18.41
C HIS A 152 6.93 13.61 17.70
N VAL A 153 5.60 13.80 17.55
CA VAL A 153 4.99 14.98 16.87
C VAL A 153 4.19 15.84 17.83
N ARG A 154 4.47 15.75 19.14
CA ARG A 154 3.66 16.36 20.22
C ARG A 154 3.60 17.87 20.16
N ASP A 155 2.54 18.40 20.74
CA ASP A 155 2.36 19.84 20.96
C ASP A 155 3.16 20.30 22.20
N GLU A 156 3.41 21.60 22.25
CA GLU A 156 3.90 22.27 23.44
C GLU A 156 2.98 22.01 24.64
N GLN A 157 3.55 21.87 25.84
CA GLN A 157 2.82 21.74 27.08
C GLN A 157 3.19 22.88 28.03
N THR A 158 2.18 23.51 28.59
CA THR A 158 2.32 24.55 29.60
C THR A 158 1.76 24.06 30.97
N ALA A 159 2.38 24.47 32.04
CA ALA A 159 1.87 24.27 33.38
C ALA A 159 1.73 25.58 34.14
N LYS A 160 0.74 25.65 35.02
CA LYS A 160 0.53 26.84 35.88
C LYS A 160 1.49 26.81 37.07
N LYS A 161 2.47 27.71 37.06
CA LYS A 161 3.41 27.89 38.16
C LYS A 161 2.90 28.96 39.10
N PRO A 162 2.75 28.68 40.44
CA PRO A 162 2.30 29.68 41.36
C PRO A 162 3.40 30.71 41.65
N ILE A 163 3.07 31.97 41.49
CA ILE A 163 3.90 33.09 41.94
C ILE A 163 3.56 33.37 43.41
N LYS A 164 4.58 33.32 44.24
CA LYS A 164 4.42 33.55 45.69
C LYS A 164 5.02 34.89 46.08
N THR A 165 4.20 35.76 46.71
CA THR A 165 4.69 36.98 47.38
C THR A 165 4.56 36.80 48.89
N LYS A 166 5.67 36.89 49.59
CA LYS A 166 5.73 36.65 51.06
C LYS A 166 5.15 35.30 51.51
N GLY A 167 5.36 34.25 50.70
CA GLY A 167 4.87 32.88 50.98
C GLY A 167 3.41 32.60 50.63
N ILE A 168 2.65 33.62 50.18
CA ILE A 168 1.26 33.50 49.77
C ILE A 168 1.22 33.45 48.21
N ILE A 169 0.47 32.52 47.63
CA ILE A 169 0.24 32.47 46.21
C ILE A 169 -0.62 33.67 45.80
N THR A 170 -0.05 34.57 45.01
CA THR A 170 -0.73 35.78 44.51
C THR A 170 -1.24 35.64 43.11
N GLU A 171 -0.59 34.83 42.29
CA GLU A 171 -0.90 34.66 40.86
C GLU A 171 -0.39 33.31 40.35
N TYR A 172 -0.89 32.87 39.20
CA TYR A 172 -0.35 31.74 38.45
C TYR A 172 0.15 32.25 37.10
N GLN A 173 1.37 31.88 36.75
CA GLN A 173 1.96 32.16 35.45
C GLN A 173 2.05 30.85 34.69
N ASP A 174 1.70 30.90 33.39
CA ASP A 174 1.92 29.77 32.49
C ASP A 174 3.42 29.65 32.16
N GLU A 175 3.99 28.48 32.47
CA GLU A 175 5.39 28.13 32.15
C GLU A 175 5.39 26.98 31.16
N ILE A 176 6.21 27.09 30.12
CA ILE A 176 6.41 26.03 29.18
C ILE A 176 7.22 24.93 29.86
N VAL A 177 6.63 23.76 30.06
CA VAL A 177 7.26 22.57 30.65
C VAL A 177 7.79 21.58 29.62
N ASP A 178 7.26 21.62 28.40
CA ASP A 178 7.74 20.88 27.26
C ASP A 178 7.50 21.75 25.99
N ALA A 179 8.56 22.08 25.29
CA ALA A 179 8.48 22.90 24.06
C ALA A 179 7.78 22.18 22.89
N GLY A 180 7.46 20.90 23.04
CA GLY A 180 6.87 20.10 21.95
C GLY A 180 7.85 19.80 20.82
N ALA A 181 7.32 19.21 19.76
CA ALA A 181 8.05 18.97 18.52
C ALA A 181 7.75 20.11 17.52
N ALA A 182 8.80 20.79 17.05
CA ALA A 182 8.67 21.81 16.00
C ALA A 182 8.28 21.19 14.65
N GLU A 183 8.84 20.01 14.34
CA GLU A 183 8.51 19.21 13.17
C GLU A 183 7.28 18.34 13.46
N LYS A 184 6.25 18.50 12.64
CA LYS A 184 4.97 17.78 12.76
C LYS A 184 4.83 16.65 11.76
N ARG A 185 5.81 16.50 10.85
CA ARG A 185 5.89 15.40 9.92
C ARG A 185 6.64 14.23 10.56
N ALA A 186 6.12 13.02 10.41
CA ALA A 186 6.83 11.79 10.75
C ALA A 186 6.74 10.84 9.57
N PHE A 187 7.85 10.56 8.91
CA PHE A 187 7.97 9.56 7.88
C PHE A 187 8.64 8.33 8.46
N VAL A 188 7.83 7.31 8.75
CA VAL A 188 8.32 6.14 9.48
C VAL A 188 8.67 5.04 8.50
N ILE A 189 9.94 4.62 8.51
CA ILE A 189 10.44 3.47 7.75
C ILE A 189 10.67 2.32 8.73
N GLU A 190 9.93 1.22 8.56
CA GLU A 190 10.06 0.02 9.39
C GLU A 190 10.64 -1.14 8.55
N PRO A 191 11.97 -1.37 8.61
CA PRO A 191 12.60 -2.46 7.86
C PRO A 191 12.11 -3.86 8.29
N GLU A 192 11.64 -3.98 9.53
CA GLU A 192 11.09 -5.19 10.14
C GLU A 192 9.66 -4.96 10.61
N PHE A 193 8.72 -4.74 9.69
CA PHE A 193 7.32 -4.43 10.03
C PHE A 193 6.63 -5.53 10.84
N ALA A 194 7.13 -6.76 10.80
CA ALA A 194 6.68 -7.84 11.67
C ALA A 194 6.75 -7.47 13.16
N ARG A 195 7.77 -6.70 13.58
CA ARG A 195 7.93 -6.23 14.97
C ARG A 195 6.84 -5.24 15.37
N VAL A 196 6.39 -4.40 14.43
CA VAL A 196 5.26 -3.48 14.63
C VAL A 196 4.00 -4.27 14.91
N LEU A 197 3.69 -5.27 14.05
CA LEU A 197 2.53 -6.15 14.20
C LEU A 197 2.57 -6.91 15.54
N GLN A 198 3.75 -7.42 15.95
CA GLN A 198 3.92 -8.10 17.23
C GLN A 198 3.76 -7.14 18.42
N SER A 199 4.23 -5.90 18.28
CA SER A 199 4.11 -4.90 19.37
C SER A 199 2.66 -4.52 19.61
N MET A 200 1.83 -4.43 18.56
CA MET A 200 0.41 -4.15 18.68
C MET A 200 -0.38 -5.22 19.46
N LYS A 201 0.09 -6.48 19.45
CA LYS A 201 -0.54 -7.59 20.16
C LYS A 201 -0.32 -7.56 21.69
N ARG A 202 0.57 -6.69 22.18
CA ARG A 202 0.80 -6.57 23.63
C ARG A 202 -0.41 -5.93 24.30
N GLU A 203 -0.80 -6.48 25.44
CA GLU A 203 -1.92 -5.97 26.21
C GLU A 203 -1.73 -4.49 26.56
N GLY A 204 -2.77 -3.69 26.34
CA GLY A 204 -2.75 -2.24 26.58
C GLY A 204 -2.01 -1.40 25.54
N ASN A 205 -1.48 -1.99 24.47
CA ASN A 205 -0.81 -1.22 23.41
C ASN A 205 -1.83 -0.44 22.58
N THR A 206 -1.58 0.85 22.40
CA THR A 206 -2.46 1.79 21.68
C THR A 206 -2.03 2.02 20.23
N LEU A 207 -0.96 1.35 19.75
CA LEU A 207 -0.32 1.66 18.48
C LEU A 207 -1.28 1.51 17.30
N SER A 208 -2.03 0.41 17.22
CA SER A 208 -3.02 0.18 16.15
C SER A 208 -4.06 1.30 16.07
N SER A 209 -4.61 1.71 17.20
CA SER A 209 -5.62 2.77 17.25
C SER A 209 -5.03 4.15 16.89
N VAL A 210 -3.80 4.45 17.31
CA VAL A 210 -3.13 5.72 16.98
C VAL A 210 -2.72 5.77 15.51
N ILE A 211 -2.24 4.68 14.91
CA ILE A 211 -1.95 4.62 13.46
C ILE A 211 -3.22 4.88 12.65
N ARG A 212 -4.34 4.27 13.03
CA ARG A 212 -5.65 4.54 12.39
C ARG A 212 -6.05 6.01 12.53
N GLN A 213 -5.92 6.58 13.74
CA GLN A 213 -6.19 7.98 13.99
C GLN A 213 -5.28 8.88 13.14
N ALA A 214 -3.97 8.57 13.06
CA ALA A 214 -2.99 9.33 12.28
C ALA A 214 -3.29 9.31 10.78
N TRP A 215 -3.88 8.24 10.26
CA TRP A 215 -4.31 8.17 8.86
C TRP A 215 -5.59 8.98 8.60
N ASP A 216 -6.57 8.94 9.54
CA ASP A 216 -7.87 9.58 9.38
C ASP A 216 -7.80 11.10 9.67
N THR A 217 -7.00 11.54 10.65
CA THR A 217 -6.96 12.92 11.13
C THR A 217 -5.52 13.44 11.32
N ASP A 218 -5.39 14.69 11.59
CA ASP A 218 -4.17 15.41 11.95
C ASP A 218 -4.07 15.69 13.46
N ARG A 219 -5.04 15.20 14.25
CA ARG A 219 -5.11 15.39 15.70
C ARG A 219 -4.99 14.06 16.38
N LEU A 220 -3.88 13.85 17.09
CA LEU A 220 -3.57 12.62 17.79
C LEU A 220 -3.65 12.83 19.30
N ARG A 221 -4.28 11.87 19.98
CA ARG A 221 -4.34 11.87 21.44
C ARG A 221 -4.73 10.50 21.99
N VAL A 222 -4.26 10.21 23.20
CA VAL A 222 -4.69 9.06 23.99
C VAL A 222 -5.10 9.58 25.36
N MET A 223 -6.23 9.12 25.90
CA MET A 223 -6.71 9.51 27.24
C MET A 223 -5.97 8.69 28.30
N THR A 224 -4.84 9.21 28.76
CA THR A 224 -4.04 8.67 29.86
C THR A 224 -3.98 9.67 31.00
N LYS A 225 -3.42 9.28 32.14
CA LYS A 225 -3.25 10.18 33.31
C LYS A 225 -2.38 11.41 32.97
N ASN A 226 -1.39 11.21 32.11
CA ASN A 226 -0.53 12.28 31.58
C ASN A 226 -0.70 12.28 30.04
N PRO A 227 -1.75 12.93 29.51
CA PRO A 227 -2.07 12.86 28.10
C PRO A 227 -1.06 13.63 27.26
N VAL A 228 -0.48 12.97 26.27
CA VAL A 228 0.26 13.62 25.20
C VAL A 228 -0.70 13.80 24.02
N LYS A 229 -0.67 14.98 23.42
CA LYS A 229 -1.46 15.31 22.22
C LYS A 229 -0.57 15.87 21.12
N ALA A 230 -1.00 15.72 19.89
CA ALA A 230 -0.40 16.37 18.74
C ALA A 230 -1.50 16.93 17.85
N THR A 231 -1.31 18.16 17.41
CA THR A 231 -2.11 18.79 16.36
C THR A 231 -1.24 18.98 15.11
N GLU A 232 -1.89 19.06 13.96
CA GLU A 232 -1.21 19.22 12.66
C GLU A 232 -0.26 18.05 12.28
N ALA A 233 -0.42 16.90 12.96
CA ALA A 233 0.42 15.74 12.70
C ALA A 233 0.25 15.22 11.26
N HIS A 234 1.36 15.02 10.57
CA HIS A 234 1.41 14.43 9.23
C HIS A 234 2.29 13.18 9.27
N VAL A 235 1.64 12.03 9.43
CA VAL A 235 2.32 10.74 9.61
C VAL A 235 2.12 9.87 8.39
N SER A 236 3.22 9.37 7.82
CA SER A 236 3.24 8.34 6.78
C SER A 236 4.13 7.19 7.24
N ILE A 237 3.73 5.95 6.94
CA ILE A 237 4.43 4.76 7.41
C ILE A 237 4.70 3.85 6.20
N VAL A 238 5.96 3.44 6.02
CA VAL A 238 6.35 2.43 5.05
C VAL A 238 7.00 1.25 5.78
N GLY A 239 6.36 0.09 5.70
CA GLY A 239 6.85 -1.14 6.30
C GLY A 239 7.43 -2.10 5.28
N HIS A 240 8.48 -2.84 5.66
CA HIS A 240 9.02 -3.94 4.89
C HIS A 240 8.81 -5.25 5.65
N ILE A 241 8.26 -6.26 4.98
CA ILE A 241 7.94 -7.55 5.60
C ILE A 241 8.08 -8.68 4.59
N THR A 242 8.25 -9.90 5.06
CA THR A 242 8.06 -11.09 4.22
C THR A 242 6.61 -11.55 4.23
N GLU A 243 6.17 -12.20 3.15
CA GLU A 243 4.82 -12.77 3.06
C GLU A 243 4.52 -13.71 4.24
N ILE A 244 5.47 -14.59 4.57
CA ILE A 244 5.32 -15.55 5.67
C ILE A 244 5.13 -14.86 7.02
N GLU A 245 5.92 -13.82 7.30
CA GLU A 245 5.81 -13.05 8.54
C GLU A 245 4.51 -12.25 8.58
N LEU A 246 4.06 -11.71 7.45
CA LEU A 246 2.82 -10.96 7.35
C LEU A 246 1.63 -11.86 7.69
N ILE A 247 1.48 -13.00 6.99
CA ILE A 247 0.39 -13.97 7.21
C ILE A 247 0.40 -14.51 8.65
N ARG A 248 1.59 -14.67 9.26
CA ARG A 248 1.71 -15.13 10.64
C ARG A 248 1.31 -14.09 11.68
N ASN A 249 1.60 -12.80 11.41
CA ASN A 249 1.49 -11.75 12.42
C ASN A 249 0.26 -10.85 12.23
N LEU A 250 -0.28 -10.68 11.01
CA LEU A 250 -1.54 -10.00 10.81
C LEU A 250 -2.67 -10.94 11.20
N ASP A 251 -3.44 -10.56 12.22
CA ASP A 251 -4.58 -11.34 12.69
C ASP A 251 -5.92 -10.76 12.19
N GLU A 252 -6.98 -11.52 12.43
CA GLU A 252 -8.34 -11.15 12.04
C GLU A 252 -8.77 -9.82 12.68
N THR A 253 -8.38 -9.57 13.92
CA THR A 253 -8.74 -8.36 14.65
C THR A 253 -8.18 -7.12 13.95
N GLU A 254 -6.89 -7.13 13.59
CA GLU A 254 -6.24 -6.01 12.91
C GLU A 254 -6.73 -5.84 11.46
N SER A 255 -7.19 -6.91 10.85
CA SER A 255 -7.83 -6.86 9.54
C SER A 255 -9.25 -6.27 9.63
N ALA A 256 -10.05 -6.72 10.59
CA ALA A 256 -11.44 -6.29 10.77
C ALA A 256 -11.57 -4.88 11.37
N ASN A 257 -10.67 -4.47 12.28
CA ASN A 257 -10.72 -3.15 12.94
C ASN A 257 -10.33 -1.97 12.05
N GLY A 258 -9.90 -2.25 10.83
CA GLY A 258 -9.54 -1.26 9.82
C GLY A 258 -8.09 -0.78 9.89
N PHE A 259 -7.19 -1.45 10.63
CA PHE A 259 -5.75 -1.16 10.56
C PHE A 259 -5.20 -1.49 9.18
N ALA A 260 -5.45 -2.68 8.69
CA ALA A 260 -4.88 -3.19 7.43
C ALA A 260 -5.31 -2.39 6.19
N ASN A 261 -6.54 -1.85 6.14
CA ASN A 261 -7.04 -1.06 4.98
C ASN A 261 -6.47 0.37 4.90
N ARG A 262 -5.67 0.77 5.86
CA ARG A 262 -4.96 2.05 5.85
C ARG A 262 -3.58 1.96 5.22
N PHE A 263 -3.20 0.78 4.74
CA PHE A 263 -1.95 0.53 4.04
C PHE A 263 -2.20 0.13 2.58
N ASN A 264 -1.33 0.60 1.69
CA ASN A 264 -1.20 0.12 0.34
C ASN A 264 -0.30 -1.12 0.37
N TRP A 265 -0.82 -2.27 0.00
CA TRP A 265 -0.09 -3.54 -0.02
C TRP A 265 0.64 -3.69 -1.36
N ILE A 266 1.95 -3.85 -1.33
CA ILE A 266 2.81 -3.85 -2.51
C ILE A 266 3.65 -5.12 -2.51
N CYS A 267 3.39 -6.02 -3.44
CA CYS A 267 4.31 -7.12 -3.70
C CYS A 267 5.60 -6.58 -4.33
N ALA A 268 6.74 -7.10 -3.92
CA ALA A 268 8.02 -6.74 -4.50
C ALA A 268 8.91 -7.94 -4.67
N ARG A 269 9.60 -7.98 -5.81
CA ARG A 269 10.63 -8.98 -6.13
C ARG A 269 11.86 -8.29 -6.70
N ARG A 270 12.97 -9.00 -6.79
CA ARG A 270 14.14 -8.49 -7.48
C ARG A 270 13.81 -8.32 -8.96
N SER A 271 14.06 -7.14 -9.53
CA SER A 271 13.77 -6.83 -10.93
C SER A 271 14.82 -7.42 -11.89
N LYS A 272 16.07 -7.39 -11.49
CA LYS A 272 17.23 -7.82 -12.29
C LYS A 272 18.41 -8.19 -11.39
N TYR A 273 19.51 -8.64 -11.98
CA TYR A 273 20.77 -8.89 -11.30
C TYR A 273 21.82 -7.87 -11.74
N LEU A 274 22.41 -7.17 -10.77
CA LEU A 274 23.51 -6.23 -10.95
C LEU A 274 24.66 -6.66 -10.03
N PRO A 275 25.52 -7.59 -10.46
CA PRO A 275 26.58 -8.17 -9.60
C PRO A 275 27.55 -7.11 -9.03
N ASP A 276 27.84 -6.08 -9.81
CA ASP A 276 28.75 -5.00 -9.42
C ASP A 276 28.00 -3.80 -8.79
N GLY A 277 26.67 -3.94 -8.56
CA GLY A 277 25.80 -2.85 -8.15
C GLY A 277 25.43 -1.90 -9.28
N GLY A 278 24.63 -0.89 -8.99
CA GLY A 278 24.26 0.16 -9.94
C GLY A 278 25.30 1.28 -9.96
N ASN A 279 25.28 2.06 -11.02
CA ASN A 279 26.14 3.23 -11.19
C ASN A 279 25.29 4.49 -11.47
N LEU A 280 24.37 4.81 -10.55
CA LEU A 280 23.57 6.03 -10.63
C LEU A 280 24.41 7.21 -10.12
N ALA A 281 24.91 8.03 -11.04
CA ALA A 281 25.70 9.20 -10.67
C ALA A 281 24.79 10.29 -10.04
N GLU A 282 25.37 11.10 -9.16
CA GLU A 282 24.66 12.24 -8.56
C GLU A 282 24.13 13.23 -9.63
N SER A 283 24.90 13.39 -10.73
CA SER A 283 24.50 14.23 -11.88
C SER A 283 23.22 13.76 -12.55
N ASP A 284 22.96 12.43 -12.58
CA ASP A 284 21.81 11.84 -13.28
C ASP A 284 20.48 12.17 -12.58
N LEU A 285 20.56 12.54 -11.29
CA LEU A 285 19.41 12.96 -10.49
C LEU A 285 19.20 14.48 -10.48
N ASN A 286 20.10 15.29 -11.05
CA ASN A 286 20.01 16.75 -10.95
C ASN A 286 18.68 17.30 -11.50
N GLU A 287 18.22 16.79 -12.64
CA GLU A 287 16.96 17.21 -13.22
C GLU A 287 15.76 16.73 -12.39
N ALA A 288 15.78 15.51 -11.89
CA ALA A 288 14.77 15.02 -10.97
C ALA A 288 14.69 15.87 -9.69
N VAL A 289 15.83 16.25 -9.11
CA VAL A 289 15.90 17.16 -7.94
C VAL A 289 15.31 18.53 -8.28
N ARG A 290 15.67 19.10 -9.45
CA ARG A 290 15.14 20.41 -9.89
C ARG A 290 13.61 20.38 -10.00
N CYS A 291 13.06 19.45 -10.78
CA CYS A 291 11.62 19.31 -10.95
C CYS A 291 10.90 19.00 -9.63
N LEU A 292 11.50 18.16 -8.79
CA LEU A 292 10.91 17.82 -7.50
C LEU A 292 10.90 19.00 -6.54
N ASN A 293 11.94 19.86 -6.56
CA ASN A 293 11.93 21.12 -5.80
C ASN A 293 10.78 22.03 -6.24
N GLU A 294 10.54 22.17 -7.54
CA GLU A 294 9.44 22.98 -8.08
C GLU A 294 8.09 22.41 -7.62
N ALA A 295 7.89 21.10 -7.73
CA ALA A 295 6.69 20.41 -7.27
C ALA A 295 6.46 20.57 -5.75
N VAL A 296 7.52 20.47 -4.94
CA VAL A 296 7.44 20.68 -3.47
C VAL A 296 7.04 22.12 -3.14
N GLN A 297 7.65 23.11 -3.81
CA GLN A 297 7.30 24.53 -3.59
C GLN A 297 5.85 24.80 -4.01
N PHE A 298 5.41 24.28 -5.14
CA PHE A 298 4.02 24.38 -5.58
C PHE A 298 3.06 23.75 -4.56
N ALA A 299 3.34 22.49 -4.17
CA ALA A 299 2.47 21.73 -3.27
C ALA A 299 2.36 22.34 -1.87
N ARG A 300 3.46 22.90 -1.32
CA ARG A 300 3.47 23.61 -0.02
C ARG A 300 2.63 24.90 -0.03
N ASN A 301 2.38 25.48 -1.20
CA ASN A 301 1.51 26.65 -1.38
C ASN A 301 0.10 26.30 -1.86
N THR A 302 -0.19 25.00 -2.07
CA THR A 302 -1.51 24.50 -2.47
C THR A 302 -2.31 24.07 -1.25
N GLU A 303 -3.59 24.43 -1.19
CA GLU A 303 -4.52 23.99 -0.16
C GLU A 303 -5.51 22.97 -0.73
N ARG A 304 -6.59 23.44 -1.32
CA ARG A 304 -7.68 22.59 -1.80
C ARG A 304 -7.45 22.13 -3.24
N ILE A 305 -7.37 20.82 -3.42
CA ILE A 305 -7.31 20.18 -4.74
C ILE A 305 -8.72 19.82 -5.20
N LYS A 306 -8.98 19.91 -6.51
CA LYS A 306 -10.26 19.57 -7.14
C LYS A 306 -10.02 18.63 -8.31
N ARG A 307 -11.08 18.02 -8.82
CA ARG A 307 -11.05 17.29 -10.09
C ARG A 307 -11.65 18.15 -11.20
N ASP A 308 -11.14 18.02 -12.41
CA ASP A 308 -11.81 18.54 -13.62
C ASP A 308 -12.99 17.64 -14.05
N ASP A 309 -13.66 18.03 -15.12
CA ASP A 309 -14.85 17.33 -15.58
C ASP A 309 -14.55 15.92 -16.14
N GLU A 310 -13.40 15.74 -16.81
CA GLU A 310 -13.00 14.47 -17.38
C GLU A 310 -12.64 13.47 -16.28
N ALA A 311 -11.86 13.90 -15.30
CA ALA A 311 -11.55 13.08 -14.12
C ALA A 311 -12.82 12.78 -13.29
N ASN A 312 -13.78 13.71 -13.22
CA ASN A 312 -15.06 13.46 -12.57
C ASN A 312 -15.89 12.40 -13.29
N GLN A 313 -15.93 12.42 -14.63
CA GLN A 313 -16.62 11.39 -15.41
C GLN A 313 -16.01 10.01 -15.17
N LEU A 314 -14.69 9.87 -15.23
CA LEU A 314 -14.00 8.61 -14.92
C LEU A 314 -14.27 8.17 -13.47
N TRP A 315 -14.19 9.12 -12.51
CA TRP A 315 -14.47 8.83 -11.10
C TRP A 315 -15.85 8.23 -10.87
N HIS A 316 -16.88 8.81 -11.50
CA HIS A 316 -18.26 8.29 -11.39
C HIS A 316 -18.40 6.87 -11.97
N GLN A 317 -17.65 6.55 -13.03
CA GLN A 317 -17.65 5.20 -13.61
C GLN A 317 -17.02 4.16 -12.68
N VAL A 318 -15.90 4.51 -12.03
CA VAL A 318 -15.14 3.55 -11.19
C VAL A 318 -15.59 3.53 -9.73
N TYR A 319 -16.33 4.55 -9.26
CA TYR A 319 -16.65 4.74 -7.85
C TYR A 319 -17.38 3.55 -7.24
N LYS A 320 -18.38 2.99 -7.96
CA LYS A 320 -19.14 1.85 -7.47
C LYS A 320 -18.21 0.65 -7.23
N ARG A 321 -17.38 0.29 -8.20
CA ARG A 321 -16.40 -0.81 -8.08
C ARG A 321 -15.47 -0.62 -6.88
N LEU A 322 -14.94 0.59 -6.70
CA LEU A 322 -14.05 0.92 -5.59
C LEU A 322 -14.75 0.89 -4.23
N SER A 323 -16.08 1.13 -4.20
CA SER A 323 -16.87 1.19 -2.96
C SER A 323 -17.41 -0.17 -2.55
N ASP A 324 -17.85 -0.97 -3.51
CA ASP A 324 -18.46 -2.29 -3.25
C ASP A 324 -17.41 -3.29 -2.73
N GLY A 325 -16.15 -3.19 -3.21
CA GLY A 325 -15.01 -3.97 -2.73
C GLY A 325 -15.17 -5.48 -2.92
N TYR A 326 -14.49 -6.24 -2.07
CA TYR A 326 -14.45 -7.70 -2.06
C TYR A 326 -14.98 -8.23 -0.73
N GLY A 327 -15.31 -9.54 -0.66
CA GLY A 327 -15.60 -10.23 0.59
C GLY A 327 -14.35 -10.64 1.36
N GLY A 328 -14.53 -11.10 2.60
CA GLY A 328 -13.49 -11.71 3.43
C GLY A 328 -12.32 -10.81 3.78
N LEU A 329 -11.15 -11.42 3.97
CA LEU A 329 -9.92 -10.72 4.33
C LEU A 329 -9.48 -9.74 3.24
N LEU A 330 -9.59 -10.13 1.97
CA LEU A 330 -9.29 -9.25 0.83
C LEU A 330 -10.14 -7.98 0.88
N GLY A 331 -11.46 -8.11 1.10
CA GLY A 331 -12.35 -6.97 1.25
C GLY A 331 -11.98 -6.09 2.43
N SER A 332 -11.64 -6.70 3.57
CA SER A 332 -11.20 -5.95 4.75
C SER A 332 -9.97 -5.09 4.48
N VAL A 333 -8.93 -5.64 3.80
CA VAL A 333 -7.67 -4.92 3.54
C VAL A 333 -7.78 -3.90 2.41
N THR A 334 -8.78 -4.01 1.52
CA THR A 334 -8.98 -3.08 0.38
C THR A 334 -10.13 -2.10 0.57
N SER A 335 -10.88 -2.16 1.67
CA SER A 335 -12.14 -1.41 1.88
C SER A 335 -12.02 0.12 1.86
N ARG A 336 -10.81 0.70 1.83
CA ARG A 336 -10.58 2.14 1.70
C ARG A 336 -10.08 2.58 0.33
N ALA A 337 -10.37 1.81 -0.71
CA ALA A 337 -9.97 2.05 -2.10
C ALA A 337 -10.21 3.49 -2.54
N THR A 338 -11.41 4.03 -2.34
CA THR A 338 -11.78 5.40 -2.75
C THR A 338 -10.86 6.46 -2.13
N ALA A 339 -10.55 6.36 -0.84
CA ALA A 339 -9.68 7.30 -0.15
C ALA A 339 -8.21 7.15 -0.58
N GLN A 340 -7.75 5.91 -0.81
CA GLN A 340 -6.38 5.65 -1.30
C GLN A 340 -6.19 6.21 -2.71
N VAL A 341 -7.13 5.95 -3.63
CA VAL A 341 -7.08 6.47 -5.01
C VAL A 341 -7.08 8.00 -5.04
N ILE A 342 -7.94 8.66 -4.22
CA ILE A 342 -7.94 10.13 -4.15
C ILE A 342 -6.59 10.67 -3.67
N ARG A 343 -5.99 10.08 -2.63
CA ARG A 343 -4.67 10.53 -2.14
C ARG A 343 -3.58 10.33 -3.18
N LEU A 344 -3.58 9.19 -3.87
CA LEU A 344 -2.66 8.94 -4.98
C LEU A 344 -2.84 9.96 -6.11
N ALA A 345 -4.09 10.23 -6.53
CA ALA A 345 -4.38 11.21 -7.58
C ALA A 345 -3.94 12.63 -7.19
N CYS A 346 -4.09 13.03 -5.91
CA CYS A 346 -3.55 14.29 -5.41
C CYS A 346 -2.03 14.36 -5.54
N LEU A 347 -1.32 13.28 -5.21
CA LEU A 347 0.14 13.24 -5.32
C LEU A 347 0.60 13.38 -6.76
N TYR A 348 -0.05 12.70 -7.73
CA TYR A 348 0.27 12.87 -9.15
C TYR A 348 0.00 14.28 -9.64
N ALA A 349 -1.13 14.88 -9.26
CA ALA A 349 -1.45 16.26 -9.64
C ALA A 349 -0.41 17.25 -9.08
N LEU A 350 -0.02 17.12 -7.81
CA LEU A 350 0.97 17.98 -7.18
C LEU A 350 2.37 17.81 -7.77
N LEU A 351 2.76 16.58 -8.17
CA LEU A 351 4.02 16.32 -8.88
C LEU A 351 4.04 16.98 -10.26
N ASP A 352 2.87 17.19 -10.87
CA ASP A 352 2.68 17.91 -12.14
C ASP A 352 2.39 19.41 -11.92
N CYS A 353 2.69 19.95 -10.73
CA CYS A 353 2.42 21.32 -10.32
C CYS A 353 0.98 21.76 -10.64
N SER A 354 -0.01 20.92 -10.36
CA SER A 354 -1.42 21.18 -10.59
C SER A 354 -2.22 21.04 -9.29
N ASP A 355 -3.10 22.00 -9.02
CA ASP A 355 -4.13 21.95 -7.96
C ASP A 355 -5.43 21.28 -8.47
N ILE A 356 -5.40 20.77 -9.72
CA ILE A 356 -6.51 20.09 -10.36
C ILE A 356 -6.08 18.67 -10.73
N ILE A 357 -6.79 17.68 -10.22
CA ILE A 357 -6.69 16.30 -10.67
C ILE A 357 -7.32 16.21 -12.06
N ARG A 358 -6.50 15.94 -13.06
CA ARG A 358 -6.91 15.69 -14.45
C ARG A 358 -7.10 14.18 -14.67
N LEU A 359 -7.59 13.84 -15.87
CA LEU A 359 -7.84 12.45 -16.27
C LEU A 359 -6.60 11.57 -16.08
N GLU A 360 -5.44 12.01 -16.57
CA GLU A 360 -4.18 11.27 -16.50
C GLU A 360 -3.69 11.04 -15.06
N HIS A 361 -3.91 12.00 -14.15
CA HIS A 361 -3.57 11.84 -12.74
C HIS A 361 -4.43 10.76 -12.06
N LEU A 362 -5.72 10.74 -12.39
CA LEU A 362 -6.64 9.74 -11.87
C LEU A 362 -6.37 8.34 -12.47
N GLU A 363 -6.06 8.26 -13.77
CA GLU A 363 -5.67 7.00 -14.40
C GLU A 363 -4.39 6.42 -13.79
N ALA A 364 -3.38 7.24 -13.54
CA ALA A 364 -2.15 6.83 -12.87
C ALA A 364 -2.42 6.32 -11.45
N ALA A 365 -3.25 7.04 -10.68
CA ALA A 365 -3.67 6.63 -9.35
C ALA A 365 -4.44 5.30 -9.34
N LEU A 366 -5.34 5.10 -10.30
CA LEU A 366 -6.08 3.86 -10.49
C LEU A 366 -5.15 2.69 -10.88
N ALA A 367 -4.12 2.95 -11.68
CA ALA A 367 -3.13 1.95 -12.05
C ALA A 367 -2.27 1.51 -10.86
N VAL A 368 -1.87 2.44 -9.97
CA VAL A 368 -1.21 2.09 -8.70
C VAL A 368 -2.15 1.31 -7.80
N TRP A 369 -3.40 1.74 -7.68
CA TRP A 369 -4.38 1.05 -6.85
C TRP A 369 -4.68 -0.35 -7.37
N GLN A 370 -4.78 -0.55 -8.68
CA GLN A 370 -4.95 -1.88 -9.27
C GLN A 370 -3.78 -2.81 -8.88
N TYR A 371 -2.55 -2.31 -8.92
CA TYR A 371 -1.39 -3.07 -8.44
C TYR A 371 -1.52 -3.42 -6.94
N CYS A 372 -2.02 -2.49 -6.10
CA CYS A 372 -2.28 -2.75 -4.68
C CYS A 372 -3.35 -3.84 -4.49
N GLU A 373 -4.45 -3.79 -5.25
CA GLU A 373 -5.50 -4.82 -5.23
C GLU A 373 -4.95 -6.18 -5.64
N ASP A 374 -4.18 -6.24 -6.73
CA ASP A 374 -3.59 -7.49 -7.23
C ASP A 374 -2.52 -8.03 -6.26
N SER A 375 -1.76 -7.14 -5.62
CA SER A 375 -0.86 -7.51 -4.53
C SER A 375 -1.62 -8.07 -3.33
N ALA A 376 -2.72 -7.44 -2.95
CA ALA A 376 -3.55 -7.93 -1.85
C ALA A 376 -4.17 -9.30 -2.19
N LYS A 377 -4.63 -9.51 -3.43
CA LYS A 377 -5.07 -10.82 -3.93
C LYS A 377 -3.96 -11.86 -3.87
N TYR A 378 -2.75 -11.51 -4.31
CA TYR A 378 -1.60 -12.39 -4.30
C TYR A 378 -1.19 -12.80 -2.87
N ILE A 379 -1.20 -11.85 -1.92
CA ILE A 379 -0.78 -12.05 -0.53
C ILE A 379 -1.86 -12.77 0.29
N PHE A 380 -3.08 -12.27 0.24
CA PHE A 380 -4.19 -12.71 1.10
C PHE A 380 -5.12 -13.68 0.37
N GLY A 381 -5.09 -13.64 -0.95
CA GLY A 381 -5.69 -14.54 -1.93
C GLY A 381 -7.05 -15.07 -1.54
N VAL A 382 -7.04 -16.36 -1.34
CA VAL A 382 -8.22 -17.17 -1.04
C VAL A 382 -8.47 -17.28 0.46
N SER A 383 -7.73 -16.54 1.32
CA SER A 383 -7.91 -16.64 2.76
C SER A 383 -9.22 -16.01 3.22
N SER A 384 -10.01 -16.75 3.97
CA SER A 384 -11.19 -16.24 4.66
C SER A 384 -10.85 -15.38 5.89
N GLY A 385 -9.59 -15.45 6.33
CA GLY A 385 -9.12 -14.93 7.61
C GLY A 385 -9.18 -15.96 8.75
N ASP A 386 -9.95 -17.03 8.61
CA ASP A 386 -10.04 -18.17 9.54
C ASP A 386 -9.23 -19.36 8.99
N LYS A 387 -8.17 -19.75 9.69
CA LYS A 387 -7.30 -20.88 9.28
C LYS A 387 -8.06 -22.20 9.13
N VAL A 388 -9.08 -22.44 9.97
CA VAL A 388 -9.89 -23.66 9.90
C VAL A 388 -10.76 -23.62 8.66
N ALA A 389 -11.35 -22.47 8.35
CA ALA A 389 -12.14 -22.24 7.14
C ALA A 389 -11.28 -22.41 5.89
N ASP A 390 -10.08 -21.84 5.87
CA ASP A 390 -9.16 -21.92 4.74
C ASP A 390 -8.70 -23.37 4.47
N GLU A 391 -8.44 -24.16 5.53
CA GLU A 391 -8.08 -25.56 5.42
C GLU A 391 -9.27 -26.40 4.93
N ILE A 392 -10.49 -26.13 5.42
CA ILE A 392 -11.73 -26.74 4.90
C ILE A 392 -11.92 -26.42 3.43
N PHE A 393 -11.74 -25.16 3.04
CA PHE A 393 -11.92 -24.73 1.65
C PHE A 393 -10.92 -25.43 0.71
N THR A 394 -9.66 -25.54 1.11
CA THR A 394 -8.63 -26.27 0.37
C THR A 394 -9.01 -27.75 0.18
N ALA A 395 -9.54 -28.39 1.24
CA ALA A 395 -10.02 -29.76 1.15
C ALA A 395 -11.22 -29.90 0.20
N LEU A 396 -12.14 -28.92 0.21
CA LEU A 396 -13.29 -28.88 -0.69
C LEU A 396 -12.90 -28.66 -2.15
N GLN A 397 -11.89 -27.82 -2.42
CA GLN A 397 -11.36 -27.65 -3.79
C GLN A 397 -10.79 -28.94 -4.38
N SER A 398 -10.26 -29.82 -3.53
CA SER A 398 -9.70 -31.12 -3.93
C SER A 398 -10.77 -32.21 -4.08
N SER A 399 -12.05 -31.91 -3.80
CA SER A 399 -13.16 -32.86 -3.79
C SER A 399 -14.31 -32.41 -4.70
N GLU A 400 -14.39 -32.94 -5.93
CA GLU A 400 -15.50 -32.63 -6.84
C GLU A 400 -16.88 -33.01 -6.28
N ALA A 401 -16.93 -34.11 -5.50
CA ALA A 401 -18.15 -34.57 -4.85
C ALA A 401 -18.58 -33.70 -3.66
N GLY A 402 -17.67 -32.87 -3.13
CA GLY A 402 -17.85 -32.15 -1.88
C GLY A 402 -17.58 -33.01 -0.67
N LEU A 403 -17.66 -32.44 0.53
CA LEU A 403 -17.39 -33.12 1.81
C LEU A 403 -18.53 -32.90 2.80
N SER A 404 -18.87 -33.94 3.54
CA SER A 404 -19.78 -33.82 4.70
C SER A 404 -19.03 -33.35 5.95
N LYS A 405 -19.75 -32.88 6.98
CA LYS A 405 -19.16 -32.49 8.28
C LYS A 405 -18.29 -33.59 8.90
N THR A 406 -18.67 -34.88 8.70
CA THR A 406 -17.90 -36.02 9.21
C THR A 406 -16.58 -36.18 8.46
N GLU A 407 -16.57 -36.01 7.14
CA GLU A 407 -15.35 -36.08 6.32
C GLU A 407 -14.43 -34.91 6.62
N ILE A 408 -14.98 -33.73 6.79
CA ILE A 408 -14.23 -32.50 7.22
C ILE A 408 -13.61 -32.77 8.60
N SER A 409 -14.35 -33.29 9.58
CA SER A 409 -13.81 -33.66 10.90
C SER A 409 -12.68 -34.68 10.82
N ASN A 410 -12.82 -35.67 9.93
CA ASN A 410 -11.79 -36.69 9.70
C ASN A 410 -10.54 -36.10 9.03
N HIS A 411 -10.68 -35.11 8.13
CA HIS A 411 -9.57 -34.37 7.53
C HIS A 411 -8.67 -33.71 8.61
N PHE A 412 -9.27 -33.21 9.66
CA PHE A 412 -8.53 -32.67 10.82
C PHE A 412 -8.08 -33.74 11.82
N ASN A 413 -8.14 -35.03 11.48
CA ASN A 413 -7.87 -36.12 12.41
C ASN A 413 -8.66 -35.99 13.74
N ARG A 414 -9.83 -35.36 13.69
CA ARG A 414 -10.70 -35.06 14.84
C ARG A 414 -10.05 -34.14 15.90
N ASN A 415 -9.01 -33.37 15.53
CA ASN A 415 -8.33 -32.41 16.42
C ASN A 415 -9.06 -31.08 16.52
N ARG A 416 -10.16 -30.89 15.78
CA ARG A 416 -11.02 -29.69 15.84
C ARG A 416 -12.38 -30.03 16.41
N THR A 417 -12.92 -29.15 17.21
CA THR A 417 -14.26 -29.34 17.79
C THR A 417 -15.34 -29.14 16.72
N ALA A 418 -16.50 -29.76 16.91
CA ALA A 418 -17.64 -29.57 16.02
C ALA A 418 -18.07 -28.08 15.94
N LYS A 419 -17.88 -27.32 17.00
CA LYS A 419 -18.19 -25.89 17.06
C LYS A 419 -17.23 -25.05 16.19
N GLU A 420 -15.93 -25.36 16.19
CA GLU A 420 -14.94 -24.70 15.33
C GLU A 420 -15.23 -24.98 13.86
N ILE A 421 -15.52 -26.24 13.50
CA ILE A 421 -15.86 -26.62 12.13
C ILE A 421 -17.16 -25.96 11.67
N GLU A 422 -18.17 -25.87 12.53
CA GLU A 422 -19.45 -25.21 12.22
C GLU A 422 -19.26 -23.71 11.98
N ALA A 423 -18.50 -23.03 12.85
CA ALA A 423 -18.17 -21.62 12.70
C ALA A 423 -17.43 -21.36 11.38
N ALA A 424 -16.42 -22.18 11.07
CA ALA A 424 -15.66 -22.08 9.83
C ALA A 424 -16.51 -22.30 8.57
N LEU A 425 -17.40 -23.29 8.59
CA LEU A 425 -18.36 -23.54 7.51
C LEU A 425 -19.34 -22.36 7.34
N GLN A 426 -19.80 -21.80 8.44
CA GLN A 426 -20.70 -20.63 8.42
C GLN A 426 -19.98 -19.43 7.78
N THR A 427 -18.72 -19.18 8.15
CA THR A 427 -17.88 -18.14 7.52
C THR A 427 -17.78 -18.33 6.01
N LEU A 428 -17.49 -19.55 5.54
CA LEU A 428 -17.39 -19.84 4.11
C LEU A 428 -18.71 -19.69 3.36
N LEU A 429 -19.84 -20.00 3.99
CA LEU A 429 -21.20 -19.80 3.45
C LEU A 429 -21.54 -18.31 3.35
N GLU A 430 -21.24 -17.53 4.38
CA GLU A 430 -21.46 -16.06 4.41
C GLU A 430 -20.62 -15.34 3.35
N LEU A 431 -19.42 -15.85 3.08
CA LEU A 431 -18.56 -15.38 2.00
C LEU A 431 -18.97 -15.87 0.60
N ASN A 432 -20.05 -16.67 0.50
CA ASN A 432 -20.52 -17.31 -0.73
C ASN A 432 -19.47 -18.16 -1.46
N ARG A 433 -18.45 -18.66 -0.74
CA ARG A 433 -17.37 -19.49 -1.31
C ARG A 433 -17.77 -20.96 -1.43
N ILE A 434 -18.64 -21.39 -0.56
CA ILE A 434 -19.20 -22.75 -0.58
C ILE A 434 -20.72 -22.69 -0.59
N GLU A 435 -21.31 -23.77 -1.06
CA GLU A 435 -22.75 -24.02 -0.99
C GLU A 435 -23.04 -25.31 -0.22
N LYS A 436 -24.18 -25.33 0.44
CA LYS A 436 -24.68 -26.50 1.16
C LYS A 436 -25.67 -27.23 0.27
N VAL A 437 -25.41 -28.48 -0.03
CA VAL A 437 -26.23 -29.32 -0.89
C VAL A 437 -26.74 -30.54 -0.11
N GLU A 438 -28.03 -30.84 -0.21
CA GLU A 438 -28.61 -32.07 0.32
C GLU A 438 -28.59 -33.19 -0.73
N GLU A 439 -27.82 -34.22 -0.50
CA GLU A 439 -27.78 -35.40 -1.36
C GLU A 439 -28.78 -36.48 -0.88
N LYS A 440 -29.65 -36.92 -1.79
CA LYS A 440 -30.58 -38.02 -1.52
C LYS A 440 -29.80 -39.34 -1.49
N THR A 441 -29.83 -40.01 -0.34
CA THR A 441 -29.29 -41.36 -0.19
C THR A 441 -30.43 -42.38 -0.05
N GLN A 442 -30.14 -43.66 -0.11
CA GLN A 442 -31.15 -44.74 0.16
C GLN A 442 -31.68 -44.71 1.61
N GLY A 443 -31.18 -43.79 2.46
CA GLY A 443 -31.59 -43.62 3.86
C GLY A 443 -31.87 -42.13 4.15
N ARG A 444 -31.29 -41.62 5.26
CA ARG A 444 -31.43 -40.22 5.65
C ARG A 444 -30.64 -39.29 4.67
N PRO A 445 -31.19 -38.14 4.23
CA PRO A 445 -30.48 -37.19 3.41
C PRO A 445 -29.14 -36.81 4.05
N ARG A 446 -28.11 -36.68 3.20
CA ARG A 446 -26.74 -36.30 3.61
C ARG A 446 -26.49 -34.85 3.24
N GLU A 447 -26.06 -34.03 4.20
CA GLU A 447 -25.55 -32.70 3.94
C GLU A 447 -24.12 -32.75 3.44
N VAL A 448 -23.85 -32.12 2.33
CA VAL A 448 -22.53 -31.99 1.70
C VAL A 448 -22.25 -30.53 1.38
N PHE A 449 -21.04 -30.10 1.63
CA PHE A 449 -20.55 -28.78 1.27
C PHE A 449 -19.71 -28.87 -0.01
N LYS A 450 -19.96 -27.95 -0.94
CA LYS A 450 -19.24 -27.87 -2.24
C LYS A 450 -18.75 -26.45 -2.47
N VAL A 451 -17.70 -26.29 -3.25
CA VAL A 451 -17.27 -24.98 -3.74
C VAL A 451 -18.40 -24.36 -4.57
N SER A 452 -18.76 -23.12 -4.35
CA SER A 452 -19.87 -22.45 -5.05
C SER A 452 -19.57 -22.31 -6.55
N ALA A 453 -20.63 -22.19 -7.36
CA ALA A 453 -20.48 -22.05 -8.81
C ALA A 453 -19.71 -20.77 -9.18
N ASN A 454 -20.02 -19.65 -8.52
CA ASN A 454 -19.34 -18.37 -8.75
C ASN A 454 -17.83 -18.45 -8.46
N GLU A 455 -17.44 -19.10 -7.38
CA GLU A 455 -16.03 -19.30 -7.02
C GLU A 455 -15.31 -20.24 -8.01
N LYS A 456 -16.02 -21.23 -8.56
CA LYS A 456 -15.48 -22.10 -9.62
C LYS A 456 -15.25 -21.33 -10.91
N ASP A 457 -16.15 -20.42 -11.27
CA ASP A 457 -16.03 -19.59 -12.45
C ASP A 457 -14.85 -18.61 -12.31
N GLU A 458 -14.66 -17.97 -11.16
CA GLU A 458 -13.50 -17.13 -10.88
C GLU A 458 -12.18 -17.92 -10.94
N ILE A 459 -12.13 -19.13 -10.38
CA ILE A 459 -10.96 -20.02 -10.46
C ILE A 459 -10.68 -20.43 -11.91
N ASN A 460 -11.72 -20.73 -12.70
CA ASN A 460 -11.59 -21.12 -14.09
C ASN A 460 -11.17 -19.95 -14.99
N GLU A 461 -11.71 -18.74 -14.79
CA GLU A 461 -11.29 -17.54 -15.53
C GLU A 461 -9.81 -17.23 -15.28
N ILE A 462 -9.33 -17.42 -14.06
CA ILE A 462 -7.91 -17.26 -13.72
C ILE A 462 -7.07 -18.30 -14.49
N SER A 463 -7.50 -19.56 -14.55
CA SER A 463 -6.78 -20.64 -15.25
C SER A 463 -6.79 -20.50 -16.77
N ILE A 464 -7.85 -19.91 -17.34
CA ILE A 464 -7.97 -19.64 -18.80
C ILE A 464 -7.07 -18.46 -19.20
N SER A 465 -6.99 -17.42 -18.36
CA SER A 465 -6.10 -16.28 -18.60
C SER A 465 -4.61 -16.68 -18.57
N GLU A 466 -4.25 -17.64 -17.72
CA GLU A 466 -2.90 -18.25 -17.69
C GLU A 466 -2.59 -19.05 -18.96
N SER A 467 -3.56 -19.82 -19.45
CA SER A 467 -3.41 -20.64 -20.66
C SER A 467 -3.27 -19.79 -21.93
N GLN A 468 -3.93 -18.63 -21.98
CA GLN A 468 -3.82 -17.69 -23.10
C GLN A 468 -2.50 -16.94 -23.11
N ASN A 469 -1.96 -16.58 -21.95
CA ASN A 469 -0.64 -15.94 -21.80
C ASN A 469 0.52 -16.90 -22.15
N THR A 470 0.41 -18.16 -21.80
CA THR A 470 1.38 -19.20 -22.21
C THR A 470 1.29 -19.54 -23.70
N GLY A 471 0.09 -19.51 -24.29
CA GLY A 471 -0.14 -19.73 -25.73
C GLY A 471 0.40 -18.63 -26.65
N LEU A 472 0.32 -17.37 -26.23
CA LEU A 472 0.88 -16.24 -26.98
C LEU A 472 2.42 -16.23 -26.99
N ASN A 473 3.04 -16.70 -25.93
CA ASN A 473 4.50 -16.83 -25.87
C ASN A 473 5.03 -17.98 -26.72
N SER A 474 4.27 -19.05 -26.93
CA SER A 474 4.66 -20.17 -27.81
C SER A 474 4.49 -19.88 -29.30
N LEU A 475 3.56 -19.01 -29.69
CA LEU A 475 3.35 -18.61 -31.08
C LEU A 475 4.38 -17.59 -31.60
N ASN A 476 4.95 -16.77 -30.68
CA ASN A 476 6.03 -15.85 -31.03
C ASN A 476 7.41 -16.53 -31.19
N SER A 477 7.61 -17.70 -30.60
CA SER A 477 8.86 -18.47 -30.75
C SER A 477 8.94 -19.31 -32.02
N SER A 478 7.80 -19.62 -32.69
CA SER A 478 7.76 -20.44 -33.89
C SER A 478 7.89 -19.64 -35.18
N ASN A 479 7.76 -18.31 -35.16
CA ASN A 479 7.87 -17.46 -36.37
C ASN A 479 9.27 -16.89 -36.66
N SER A 480 10.27 -17.20 -35.84
CA SER A 480 11.66 -16.69 -36.04
C SER A 480 12.61 -17.67 -36.73
N SER A 481 12.14 -18.87 -37.12
CA SER A 481 13.01 -19.92 -37.73
C SER A 481 12.81 -20.21 -39.22
N SER A 482 12.01 -19.40 -39.95
CA SER A 482 11.83 -19.59 -41.40
C SER A 482 12.16 -18.33 -42.18
N ASN A 483 13.43 -17.90 -42.19
CA ASN A 483 13.98 -17.09 -43.28
C ASN A 483 15.50 -17.09 -43.28
N LYS A 484 16.10 -18.23 -43.65
CA LYS A 484 17.47 -18.27 -44.16
C LYS A 484 17.50 -19.31 -45.31
N GLY A 485 17.49 -18.82 -46.54
CA GLY A 485 17.66 -19.62 -47.71
C GLY A 485 17.20 -18.90 -48.98
N ASN A 486 17.96 -17.99 -49.47
CA ASN A 486 18.43 -17.79 -50.87
C ASN A 486 19.18 -16.47 -50.95
#